data_ff0a5ec512d045e35fff7073ba446072
#
_entry.id   ff0a5ec512d045e35fff7073ba446072
#
_cell.length_a   1.000
_cell.length_b   1.000
_cell.length_c   1.000
_cell.angle_alpha   90.00
_cell.angle_beta   90.00
_cell.angle_gamma   90.00
#
_symmetry.space_group_name_H-M   'P 1'
#
loop_
_entity.id
_entity.type
_entity.pdbx_description
1 polymer ?
#
loop_
_entity_poly.entity_id
_entity_poly.type
_entity_poly.pdbx_seq_one_letter_code
_entity_poly.pdbx_strand_id
1 'polypeptide(L)'
;MSFNCNPNLTHKQSARSMTILVIEDDRKTGDYLKKGLTESGYQVDLIRNGADGLHQALAHPYELIVLDVMLPGLDGWQIMQALRAKRDLPVIFLTARDHVRDRIHGLELGADDYLVKPFSFTELVLRIRTLLRRGVIRESDVFQVADLHVDVLRRRVTRQGIDIALTNKEFALLHLFCKRQGEALSRTLIASEVWDMNFDSDTNVVDVAIKRLRAKLDQPFDIKLIHTVRSIGYSFGASGDSH
;
A
#
# COMPACT_ATOMS: atom_id res chain seq x y z
N MET A 1 37.77 -20.95 -39.65
CA MET A 1 36.64 -20.02 -39.40
C MET A 1 36.18 -20.22 -37.99
N SER A 2 36.65 -19.38 -37.07
CA SER A 2 36.46 -19.55 -35.64
C SER A 2 35.29 -18.69 -35.17
N PHE A 3 34.23 -19.32 -34.67
CA PHE A 3 33.11 -18.61 -34.03
C PHE A 3 33.51 -18.25 -32.59
N ASN A 4 33.67 -16.97 -32.35
CA ASN A 4 33.92 -16.41 -31.04
C ASN A 4 32.57 -16.21 -30.35
N CYS A 5 32.23 -17.09 -29.42
CA CYS A 5 31.08 -16.98 -28.50
C CYS A 5 31.53 -16.11 -27.33
N ASN A 6 30.96 -14.94 -27.18
CA ASN A 6 31.24 -14.03 -26.07
C ASN A 6 30.15 -14.26 -24.98
N PRO A 7 30.45 -14.92 -23.85
CA PRO A 7 29.54 -15.01 -22.73
C PRO A 7 29.92 -13.91 -21.73
N ASN A 8 29.09 -12.89 -21.55
CA ASN A 8 28.99 -12.16 -20.26
C ASN A 8 28.27 -10.83 -20.47
N LEU A 9 26.94 -10.91 -20.37
CA LEU A 9 26.13 -9.78 -19.96
C LEU A 9 25.29 -10.25 -18.76
N THR A 10 25.98 -10.46 -17.64
CA THR A 10 25.31 -10.50 -16.33
C THR A 10 24.89 -9.07 -16.00
N HIS A 11 23.64 -8.73 -16.30
CA HIS A 11 22.99 -7.58 -15.70
C HIS A 11 22.90 -7.82 -14.19
N LYS A 12 23.94 -7.41 -13.46
CA LYS A 12 23.82 -7.08 -12.04
C LYS A 12 22.89 -5.87 -11.96
N GLN A 13 21.60 -6.10 -11.82
CA GLN A 13 20.70 -5.10 -11.24
C GLN A 13 21.26 -4.81 -9.84
N SER A 14 21.91 -3.66 -9.70
CA SER A 14 22.30 -3.09 -8.42
C SER A 14 21.01 -2.94 -7.61
N ALA A 15 20.76 -3.85 -6.67
CA ALA A 15 19.67 -3.72 -5.72
C ALA A 15 19.87 -2.39 -4.99
N ARG A 16 19.03 -1.40 -5.30
CA ARG A 16 19.02 -0.09 -4.63
C ARG A 16 18.80 -0.36 -3.16
N SER A 17 19.80 -0.14 -2.31
CA SER A 17 19.68 -0.32 -0.88
C SER A 17 18.65 0.69 -0.37
N MET A 18 17.56 0.20 0.24
CA MET A 18 16.50 1.05 0.77
C MET A 18 16.96 1.64 2.10
N THR A 19 16.87 2.96 2.24
CA THR A 19 17.29 3.70 3.44
C THR A 19 16.09 4.04 4.31
N ILE A 20 16.14 3.61 5.57
CA ILE A 20 15.12 3.84 6.59
C ILE A 20 15.66 4.83 7.61
N LEU A 21 14.90 5.87 7.93
CA LEU A 21 15.16 6.75 9.05
C LEU A 21 14.45 6.22 10.30
N VAL A 22 15.17 6.04 11.38
CA VAL A 22 14.63 5.71 12.70
C VAL A 22 14.81 6.93 13.61
N ILE A 23 13.72 7.44 14.18
CA ILE A 23 13.71 8.55 15.15
C ILE A 23 13.21 7.98 16.49
N GLU A 24 14.14 7.75 17.43
CA GLU A 24 13.88 7.07 18.70
C GLU A 24 14.91 7.55 19.73
N ASP A 25 14.46 8.12 20.85
CA ASP A 25 15.35 8.68 21.88
C ASP A 25 15.89 7.62 22.84
N ASP A 26 15.13 6.54 23.11
CA ASP A 26 15.62 5.45 23.94
C ASP A 26 16.78 4.70 23.27
N ARG A 27 17.92 4.69 23.95
CA ARG A 27 19.15 4.11 23.42
C ARG A 27 19.00 2.63 23.11
N LYS A 28 18.37 1.86 23.99
CA LYS A 28 18.27 0.41 23.84
C LYS A 28 17.35 0.05 22.65
N THR A 29 16.20 0.69 22.58
CA THR A 29 15.23 0.51 21.49
C THR A 29 15.83 0.95 20.14
N GLY A 30 16.46 2.13 20.09
CA GLY A 30 17.05 2.66 18.86
C GLY A 30 18.19 1.78 18.35
N ASP A 31 19.12 1.34 19.23
CA ASP A 31 20.22 0.45 18.84
C ASP A 31 19.72 -0.93 18.41
N TYR A 32 18.69 -1.46 19.07
CA TYR A 32 18.04 -2.71 18.69
C TYR A 32 17.40 -2.61 17.30
N LEU A 33 16.66 -1.53 17.04
CA LEU A 33 16.03 -1.27 15.73
C LEU A 33 17.08 -1.13 14.63
N LYS A 34 18.11 -0.30 14.87
CA LYS A 34 19.20 -0.09 13.89
C LYS A 34 19.85 -1.40 13.53
N LYS A 35 20.27 -2.19 14.53
CA LYS A 35 20.91 -3.48 14.33
C LYS A 35 20.02 -4.44 13.53
N GLY A 36 18.81 -4.67 14.01
CA GLY A 36 17.90 -5.65 13.38
C GLY A 36 17.51 -5.27 11.96
N LEU A 37 17.23 -4.00 11.70
CA LEU A 37 16.90 -3.54 10.35
C LEU A 37 18.10 -3.62 9.41
N THR A 38 19.32 -3.33 9.89
CA THR A 38 20.54 -3.51 9.10
C THR A 38 20.77 -4.98 8.77
N GLU A 39 20.60 -5.88 9.73
CA GLU A 39 20.66 -7.33 9.50
C GLU A 39 19.57 -7.83 8.54
N SER A 40 18.45 -7.12 8.45
CA SER A 40 17.36 -7.38 7.50
C SER A 40 17.60 -6.82 6.09
N GLY A 41 18.76 -6.19 5.85
CA GLY A 41 19.21 -5.71 4.54
C GLY A 41 18.88 -4.26 4.22
N TYR A 42 18.47 -3.45 5.20
CA TYR A 42 18.21 -2.03 5.03
C TYR A 42 19.43 -1.18 5.41
N GLN A 43 19.56 0.00 4.77
CA GLN A 43 20.41 1.06 5.31
C GLN A 43 19.59 1.82 6.37
N VAL A 44 20.22 2.13 7.54
CA VAL A 44 19.49 2.71 8.66
C VAL A 44 20.23 3.90 9.25
N ASP A 45 19.59 5.05 9.19
CA ASP A 45 19.98 6.23 9.95
C ASP A 45 19.16 6.29 11.23
N LEU A 46 19.85 6.39 12.38
CA LEU A 46 19.23 6.50 13.69
C LEU A 46 19.46 7.90 14.26
N ILE A 47 18.41 8.63 14.51
CA ILE A 47 18.40 9.96 15.12
C ILE A 47 17.65 9.89 16.45
N ARG A 48 18.21 10.51 17.50
CA ARG A 48 17.70 10.43 18.87
C ARG A 48 16.97 11.69 19.34
N ASN A 49 16.81 12.67 18.46
CA ASN A 49 16.20 13.95 18.74
C ASN A 49 15.15 14.25 17.67
N GLY A 50 13.97 14.69 18.08
CA GLY A 50 12.85 14.93 17.17
C GLY A 50 13.14 16.05 16.15
N ALA A 51 13.77 17.14 16.57
CA ALA A 51 14.08 18.26 15.68
C ALA A 51 15.12 17.89 14.63
N ASP A 52 16.18 17.16 15.03
CA ASP A 52 17.21 16.66 14.11
C ASP A 52 16.62 15.59 13.18
N GLY A 53 15.73 14.74 13.69
CA GLY A 53 15.02 13.74 12.91
C GLY A 53 14.15 14.35 11.82
N LEU A 54 13.39 15.39 12.14
CA LEU A 54 12.59 16.13 11.16
C LEU A 54 13.49 16.81 10.11
N HIS A 55 14.59 17.44 10.55
CA HIS A 55 15.54 18.05 9.63
C HIS A 55 16.11 17.03 8.64
N GLN A 56 16.56 15.88 9.15
CA GLN A 56 17.05 14.77 8.32
C GLN A 56 15.99 14.25 7.36
N ALA A 57 14.76 14.00 7.85
CA ALA A 57 13.65 13.54 7.03
C ALA A 57 13.30 14.48 5.88
N LEU A 58 13.53 15.78 6.04
CA LEU A 58 13.27 16.78 5.00
C LEU A 58 14.47 16.98 4.05
N ALA A 59 15.71 16.81 4.54
CA ALA A 59 16.92 17.08 3.80
C ALA A 59 17.38 15.91 2.92
N HIS A 60 17.10 14.66 3.31
CA HIS A 60 17.58 13.46 2.64
C HIS A 60 16.46 12.59 2.10
N PRO A 61 16.71 11.79 1.05
CA PRO A 61 15.75 10.84 0.51
C PRO A 61 15.74 9.56 1.37
N TYR A 62 14.67 9.36 2.11
CA TYR A 62 14.36 8.09 2.79
C TYR A 62 13.17 7.43 2.12
N GLU A 63 13.12 6.10 2.13
CA GLU A 63 12.01 5.33 1.63
C GLU A 63 10.93 5.08 2.69
N LEU A 64 11.30 5.15 3.99
CA LEU A 64 10.37 4.98 5.11
C LEU A 64 10.95 5.61 6.38
N ILE A 65 10.06 6.09 7.26
CA ILE A 65 10.42 6.53 8.61
C ILE A 65 9.77 5.61 9.64
N VAL A 66 10.56 5.19 10.63
CA VAL A 66 10.09 4.62 11.90
C VAL A 66 10.22 5.69 12.96
N LEU A 67 9.10 6.14 13.53
CA LEU A 67 9.02 7.34 14.36
C LEU A 67 8.41 7.04 15.73
N ASP A 68 9.16 7.28 16.81
CA ASP A 68 8.54 7.27 18.14
C ASP A 68 7.64 8.50 18.31
N VAL A 69 6.49 8.27 18.91
CA VAL A 69 5.56 9.32 19.29
C VAL A 69 6.08 10.11 20.49
N MET A 70 6.71 9.43 21.45
CA MET A 70 7.09 9.98 22.76
C MET A 70 8.51 10.55 22.76
N LEU A 71 8.81 11.47 21.84
CA LEU A 71 10.11 12.14 21.79
C LEU A 71 10.14 13.40 22.66
N PRO A 72 11.28 13.71 23.30
CA PRO A 72 11.43 14.93 24.06
C PRO A 72 11.53 16.16 23.14
N GLY A 73 10.90 17.25 23.53
CA GLY A 73 10.89 18.51 22.80
C GLY A 73 9.88 18.49 21.66
N LEU A 74 10.29 18.11 20.46
CA LEU A 74 9.41 17.97 19.29
C LEU A 74 8.90 16.53 19.23
N ASP A 75 7.62 16.33 19.56
CA ASP A 75 7.01 15.00 19.59
C ASP A 75 6.73 14.42 18.20
N GLY A 76 6.43 13.11 18.14
CA GLY A 76 6.20 12.42 16.87
C GLY A 76 4.99 12.95 16.08
N TRP A 77 3.96 13.47 16.76
CA TRP A 77 2.79 14.05 16.11
C TRP A 77 3.13 15.34 15.37
N GLN A 78 3.90 16.22 16.03
CA GLN A 78 4.37 17.48 15.47
C GLN A 78 5.32 17.24 14.28
N ILE A 79 6.19 16.23 14.41
CA ILE A 79 7.08 15.78 13.30
C ILE A 79 6.24 15.33 12.11
N MET A 80 5.23 14.50 12.35
CA MET A 80 4.35 13.97 11.30
C MET A 80 3.61 15.08 10.56
N GLN A 81 3.03 16.02 11.30
CA GLN A 81 2.32 17.18 10.73
C GLN A 81 3.25 18.02 9.84
N ALA A 82 4.46 18.34 10.33
CA ALA A 82 5.45 19.10 9.57
C ALA A 82 5.96 18.34 8.33
N LEU A 83 6.10 17.02 8.43
CA LEU A 83 6.52 16.16 7.33
C LEU A 83 5.48 16.13 6.23
N ARG A 84 4.20 15.90 6.56
CA ARG A 84 3.10 15.79 5.59
C ARG A 84 2.84 17.08 4.82
N ALA A 85 3.19 18.23 5.39
CA ALA A 85 3.13 19.51 4.67
C ALA A 85 4.12 19.61 3.49
N LYS A 86 5.16 18.74 3.46
CA LYS A 86 6.26 18.85 2.49
C LYS A 86 6.60 17.56 1.76
N ARG A 87 6.29 16.39 2.35
CA ARG A 87 6.65 15.07 1.81
C ARG A 87 5.56 14.03 2.08
N ASP A 88 5.33 13.20 1.08
CA ASP A 88 4.49 12.01 1.16
C ASP A 88 5.39 10.76 1.16
N LEU A 89 5.84 10.38 2.35
CA LEU A 89 6.78 9.28 2.56
C LEU A 89 6.19 8.38 3.65
N PRO A 90 6.27 7.03 3.52
CA PRO A 90 5.69 6.11 4.49
C PRO A 90 6.24 6.30 5.90
N VAL A 91 5.35 6.38 6.89
CA VAL A 91 5.68 6.53 8.31
C VAL A 91 5.00 5.46 9.14
N ILE A 92 5.79 4.73 9.93
CA ILE A 92 5.31 3.83 10.98
C ILE A 92 5.55 4.51 12.32
N PHE A 93 4.48 4.73 13.10
CA PHE A 93 4.62 5.15 14.48
C PHE A 93 4.98 3.98 15.39
N LEU A 94 5.95 4.20 16.29
CA LEU A 94 6.17 3.37 17.46
C LEU A 94 5.69 4.12 18.69
N THR A 95 4.99 3.45 19.61
CA THR A 95 4.46 4.15 20.78
C THR A 95 4.14 3.21 21.93
N ALA A 96 4.32 3.70 23.15
CA ALA A 96 3.84 3.05 24.36
C ALA A 96 2.34 3.28 24.61
N ARG A 97 1.68 4.13 23.82
CA ARG A 97 0.26 4.46 23.96
C ARG A 97 -0.59 3.49 23.16
N ASP A 98 -1.41 2.71 23.86
CA ASP A 98 -2.30 1.73 23.26
C ASP A 98 -3.76 2.23 23.16
N HIS A 99 -4.04 3.47 23.56
CA HIS A 99 -5.38 4.02 23.51
C HIS A 99 -5.88 4.18 22.08
N VAL A 100 -7.10 3.73 21.83
CA VAL A 100 -7.76 3.83 20.53
C VAL A 100 -7.75 5.27 19.97
N ARG A 101 -7.87 6.27 20.86
CA ARG A 101 -7.80 7.69 20.48
C ARG A 101 -6.45 8.10 19.89
N ASP A 102 -5.33 7.63 20.45
CA ASP A 102 -3.99 7.95 19.94
C ASP A 102 -3.75 7.31 18.58
N ARG A 103 -4.27 6.09 18.36
CA ARG A 103 -4.22 5.40 17.07
C ARG A 103 -5.04 6.13 15.99
N ILE A 104 -6.25 6.58 16.35
CA ILE A 104 -7.11 7.37 15.46
C ILE A 104 -6.40 8.68 15.10
N HIS A 105 -5.86 9.39 16.10
CA HIS A 105 -5.14 10.64 15.87
C HIS A 105 -3.93 10.48 14.94
N GLY A 106 -3.15 9.41 15.12
CA GLY A 106 -2.02 9.11 14.21
C GLY A 106 -2.46 8.88 12.76
N LEU A 107 -3.56 8.16 12.56
CA LEU A 107 -4.12 7.92 11.24
C LEU A 107 -4.71 9.21 10.61
N GLU A 108 -5.35 10.07 11.41
CA GLU A 108 -5.85 11.38 10.96
C GLU A 108 -4.72 12.31 10.51
N LEU A 109 -3.55 12.23 11.17
CA LEU A 109 -2.34 12.95 10.77
C LEU A 109 -1.66 12.37 9.52
N GLY A 110 -2.16 11.23 9.00
CA GLY A 110 -1.68 10.61 7.78
C GLY A 110 -0.54 9.61 7.99
N ALA A 111 -0.42 9.00 9.17
CA ALA A 111 0.46 7.86 9.36
C ALA A 111 -0.01 6.65 8.53
N ASP A 112 0.95 5.91 7.99
CA ASP A 112 0.66 4.74 7.16
C ASP A 112 0.45 3.47 7.99
N ASP A 113 1.07 3.41 9.17
CA ASP A 113 0.91 2.31 10.12
C ASP A 113 1.27 2.74 11.54
N TYR A 114 0.93 1.87 12.51
CA TYR A 114 1.05 2.11 13.93
C TYR A 114 1.40 0.83 14.67
N LEU A 115 2.44 0.83 15.49
CA LEU A 115 2.92 -0.34 16.21
C LEU A 115 3.13 -0.01 17.70
N VAL A 116 2.43 -0.75 18.57
CA VAL A 116 2.45 -0.52 20.03
C VAL A 116 3.64 -1.24 20.67
N LYS A 117 4.39 -0.54 21.54
CA LYS A 117 5.44 -1.11 22.39
C LYS A 117 4.82 -1.86 23.60
N PRO A 118 5.26 -3.08 23.96
CA PRO A 118 6.33 -3.87 23.29
C PRO A 118 5.82 -4.57 22.04
N PHE A 119 6.64 -4.59 20.99
CA PHE A 119 6.31 -5.19 19.70
C PHE A 119 7.28 -6.33 19.32
N SER A 120 6.83 -7.18 18.41
CA SER A 120 7.69 -8.16 17.77
C SER A 120 8.50 -7.49 16.66
N PHE A 121 9.82 -7.71 16.64
CA PHE A 121 10.68 -7.22 15.56
C PHE A 121 10.25 -7.79 14.20
N THR A 122 9.83 -9.05 14.16
CA THR A 122 9.31 -9.68 12.95
C THR A 122 8.07 -8.95 12.43
N GLU A 123 7.18 -8.51 13.32
CA GLU A 123 6.00 -7.72 12.94
C GLU A 123 6.42 -6.38 12.32
N LEU A 124 7.35 -5.65 12.94
CA LEU A 124 7.87 -4.39 12.38
C LEU A 124 8.44 -4.60 10.96
N VAL A 125 9.26 -5.63 10.77
CA VAL A 125 9.86 -5.93 9.45
C VAL A 125 8.78 -6.26 8.40
N LEU A 126 7.75 -7.01 8.77
CA LEU A 126 6.64 -7.30 7.86
C LEU A 126 5.85 -6.05 7.46
N ARG A 127 5.60 -5.13 8.41
CA ARG A 127 4.95 -3.84 8.15
C ARG A 127 5.80 -2.95 7.26
N ILE A 128 7.09 -2.82 7.55
CA ILE A 128 8.06 -2.10 6.72
C ILE A 128 8.04 -2.64 5.28
N ARG A 129 8.16 -3.96 5.10
CA ARG A 129 8.11 -4.59 3.77
C ARG A 129 6.81 -4.29 3.04
N THR A 130 5.69 -4.29 3.74
CA THR A 130 4.38 -3.99 3.17
C THR A 130 4.30 -2.54 2.69
N LEU A 131 4.82 -1.58 3.45
CA LEU A 131 4.82 -0.17 3.08
C LEU A 131 5.83 0.14 1.97
N LEU A 132 7.05 -0.39 2.06
CA LEU A 132 8.06 -0.22 1.02
C LEU A 132 7.63 -0.84 -0.32
N ARG A 133 6.84 -1.93 -0.28
CA ARG A 133 6.24 -2.51 -1.47
C ARG A 133 5.25 -1.57 -2.14
N ARG A 134 4.59 -0.67 -1.39
CA ARG A 134 3.73 0.38 -1.96
C ARG A 134 4.53 1.46 -2.70
N GLY A 135 5.79 1.71 -2.32
CA GLY A 135 6.68 2.69 -2.97
C GLY A 135 7.39 2.19 -4.25
N VAL A 136 7.49 0.88 -4.43
CA VAL A 136 7.98 0.28 -5.68
C VAL A 136 6.78 0.15 -6.60
N ILE A 137 6.64 1.05 -7.56
CA ILE A 137 5.69 0.87 -8.68
C ILE A 137 6.06 -0.45 -9.35
N ARG A 138 5.42 -1.54 -8.93
CA ARG A 138 5.39 -2.75 -9.73
C ARG A 138 4.37 -2.49 -10.84
N GLU A 139 4.60 -3.03 -12.01
CA GLU A 139 3.58 -3.10 -13.07
C GLU A 139 2.22 -3.62 -12.53
N SER A 140 2.25 -4.34 -11.37
CA SER A 140 1.07 -4.85 -10.66
C SER A 140 0.28 -3.82 -9.82
N ASP A 141 0.78 -2.60 -9.63
CA ASP A 141 0.07 -1.55 -8.87
C ASP A 141 -0.67 -0.57 -9.79
N VAL A 142 -0.43 -0.67 -11.10
CA VAL A 142 -1.17 0.02 -12.13
C VAL A 142 -1.81 -1.02 -13.04
N PHE A 143 -3.13 -1.08 -13.06
CA PHE A 143 -3.85 -1.95 -13.96
C PHE A 143 -4.37 -1.15 -15.15
N GLN A 144 -4.20 -1.73 -16.34
CA GLN A 144 -4.80 -1.23 -17.56
C GLN A 144 -5.66 -2.32 -18.18
N VAL A 145 -6.96 -2.06 -18.29
CA VAL A 145 -7.93 -2.99 -18.90
C VAL A 145 -8.74 -2.22 -19.93
N ALA A 146 -8.46 -2.46 -21.20
CA ALA A 146 -8.96 -1.65 -22.31
C ALA A 146 -8.65 -0.15 -22.10
N ASP A 147 -9.69 0.69 -21.96
CA ASP A 147 -9.61 2.13 -21.73
C ASP A 147 -9.63 2.55 -20.25
N LEU A 148 -9.65 1.57 -19.34
CA LEU A 148 -9.61 1.78 -17.89
C LEU A 148 -8.17 1.75 -17.38
N HIS A 149 -7.80 2.75 -16.57
CA HIS A 149 -6.55 2.81 -15.83
C HIS A 149 -6.84 2.89 -14.32
N VAL A 150 -6.19 2.04 -13.55
CA VAL A 150 -6.35 1.99 -12.09
C VAL A 150 -4.97 2.12 -11.45
N ASP A 151 -4.70 3.24 -10.81
CA ASP A 151 -3.52 3.45 -9.97
C ASP A 151 -3.91 3.11 -8.52
N VAL A 152 -3.46 1.95 -8.06
CA VAL A 152 -3.83 1.42 -6.74
C VAL A 152 -3.21 2.24 -5.62
N LEU A 153 -1.99 2.73 -5.81
CA LEU A 153 -1.26 3.51 -4.81
C LEU A 153 -1.92 4.86 -4.58
N ARG A 154 -2.26 5.56 -5.69
CA ARG A 154 -2.93 6.85 -5.62
C ARG A 154 -4.45 6.74 -5.46
N ARG A 155 -4.98 5.49 -5.48
CA ARG A 155 -6.43 5.21 -5.49
C ARG A 155 -7.17 5.98 -6.58
N ARG A 156 -6.52 6.21 -7.70
CA ARG A 156 -7.05 6.93 -8.83
C ARG A 156 -7.55 5.96 -9.90
N VAL A 157 -8.73 6.20 -10.37
CA VAL A 157 -9.35 5.43 -11.45
C VAL A 157 -9.73 6.39 -12.57
N THR A 158 -9.24 6.12 -13.77
CA THR A 158 -9.61 6.89 -14.96
C THR A 158 -10.08 5.97 -16.06
N ARG A 159 -11.03 6.44 -16.86
CA ARG A 159 -11.51 5.75 -18.05
C ARG A 159 -11.68 6.75 -19.18
N GLN A 160 -11.03 6.51 -20.33
CA GLN A 160 -10.92 7.47 -21.44
C GLN A 160 -10.43 8.86 -20.97
N GLY A 161 -9.53 8.89 -19.99
CA GLY A 161 -9.01 10.13 -19.40
C GLY A 161 -9.94 10.83 -18.40
N ILE A 162 -11.16 10.33 -18.17
CA ILE A 162 -12.11 10.86 -17.21
C ILE A 162 -11.90 10.22 -15.84
N ASP A 163 -11.71 11.04 -14.78
CA ASP A 163 -11.60 10.56 -13.41
C ASP A 163 -12.93 9.97 -12.91
N ILE A 164 -12.86 8.78 -12.31
CA ILE A 164 -14.02 8.07 -11.78
C ILE A 164 -13.92 8.01 -10.25
N ALA A 165 -14.82 8.72 -9.57
CA ALA A 165 -14.88 8.71 -8.12
C ALA A 165 -15.54 7.43 -7.60
N LEU A 166 -14.75 6.60 -6.90
CA LEU A 166 -15.21 5.37 -6.26
C LEU A 166 -15.17 5.50 -4.74
N THR A 167 -16.16 4.90 -4.08
CA THR A 167 -16.11 4.68 -2.62
C THR A 167 -15.05 3.63 -2.26
N ASN A 168 -14.67 3.54 -0.98
CA ASN A 168 -13.68 2.55 -0.52
C ASN A 168 -14.04 1.11 -0.91
N LYS A 169 -15.30 0.73 -0.81
CA LYS A 169 -15.77 -0.62 -1.15
C LYS A 169 -15.86 -0.85 -2.67
N GLU A 170 -16.27 0.14 -3.44
CA GLU A 170 -16.24 0.08 -4.90
C GLU A 170 -14.81 -0.04 -5.43
N PHE A 171 -13.86 0.70 -4.83
CA PHE A 171 -12.46 0.60 -5.19
C PHE A 171 -11.88 -0.78 -4.82
N ALA A 172 -12.18 -1.31 -3.63
CA ALA A 172 -11.74 -2.65 -3.22
C ALA A 172 -12.28 -3.73 -4.17
N LEU A 173 -13.55 -3.61 -4.57
CA LEU A 173 -14.17 -4.52 -5.54
C LEU A 173 -13.50 -4.43 -6.91
N LEU A 174 -13.25 -3.22 -7.42
CA LEU A 174 -12.51 -3.02 -8.67
C LEU A 174 -11.09 -3.59 -8.59
N HIS A 175 -10.38 -3.35 -7.51
CA HIS A 175 -9.03 -3.88 -7.30
C HIS A 175 -9.01 -5.41 -7.26
N LEU A 176 -9.99 -6.06 -6.61
CA LEU A 176 -10.14 -7.52 -6.66
C LEU A 176 -10.33 -8.00 -8.10
N PHE A 177 -11.18 -7.34 -8.88
CA PHE A 177 -11.41 -7.66 -10.28
C PHE A 177 -10.15 -7.48 -11.14
N CYS A 178 -9.40 -6.40 -10.95
CA CYS A 178 -8.14 -6.19 -11.67
C CYS A 178 -7.11 -7.28 -11.39
N LYS A 179 -7.01 -7.74 -10.13
CA LYS A 179 -6.11 -8.84 -9.74
C LYS A 179 -6.53 -10.20 -10.32
N ARG A 180 -7.80 -10.39 -10.56
CA ARG A 180 -8.42 -11.63 -11.01
C ARG A 180 -9.07 -11.45 -12.40
N GLN A 181 -8.40 -10.67 -13.28
CA GLN A 181 -8.90 -10.39 -14.61
C GLN A 181 -9.13 -11.71 -15.40
N GLY A 182 -10.28 -11.82 -16.05
CA GLY A 182 -10.69 -13.01 -16.81
C GLY A 182 -11.27 -14.14 -15.97
N GLU A 183 -11.06 -14.16 -14.65
CA GLU A 183 -11.60 -15.20 -13.77
C GLU A 183 -13.08 -14.97 -13.45
N ALA A 184 -13.86 -16.06 -13.38
CA ALA A 184 -15.23 -16.03 -12.87
C ALA A 184 -15.23 -16.12 -11.34
N LEU A 185 -15.53 -15.01 -10.66
CA LEU A 185 -15.55 -14.92 -9.20
C LEU A 185 -16.95 -15.18 -8.66
N SER A 186 -17.05 -16.09 -7.68
CA SER A 186 -18.34 -16.35 -7.03
C SER A 186 -18.75 -15.17 -6.13
N ARG A 187 -20.06 -15.02 -5.91
CA ARG A 187 -20.59 -13.99 -5.00
C ARG A 187 -20.03 -14.14 -3.59
N THR A 188 -19.89 -15.35 -3.11
CA THR A 188 -19.33 -15.66 -1.79
C THR A 188 -17.87 -15.22 -1.68
N LEU A 189 -17.06 -15.51 -2.70
CA LEU A 189 -15.66 -15.06 -2.75
C LEU A 189 -15.58 -13.53 -2.74
N ILE A 190 -16.38 -12.86 -3.56
CA ILE A 190 -16.42 -11.39 -3.61
C ILE A 190 -16.84 -10.82 -2.25
N ALA A 191 -17.85 -11.40 -1.60
CA ALA A 191 -18.32 -10.96 -0.29
C ALA A 191 -17.24 -11.11 0.79
N SER A 192 -16.53 -12.24 0.82
CA SER A 192 -15.46 -12.48 1.79
C SER A 192 -14.27 -11.54 1.58
N GLU A 193 -13.83 -11.34 0.34
CA GLU A 193 -12.64 -10.53 0.02
C GLU A 193 -12.87 -9.01 0.19
N VAL A 194 -14.08 -8.53 -0.06
CA VAL A 194 -14.37 -7.09 -0.06
C VAL A 194 -15.03 -6.64 1.24
N TRP A 195 -15.85 -7.47 1.89
CA TRP A 195 -16.60 -7.09 3.09
C TRP A 195 -16.21 -7.83 4.35
N ASP A 196 -15.31 -8.81 4.26
CA ASP A 196 -14.91 -9.67 5.40
C ASP A 196 -16.11 -10.42 6.01
N MET A 197 -17.07 -10.80 5.15
CA MET A 197 -18.32 -11.47 5.54
C MET A 197 -18.19 -12.98 5.41
N ASN A 198 -18.53 -13.70 6.47
CA ASN A 198 -18.66 -15.15 6.47
C ASN A 198 -19.95 -15.62 5.77
N PHE A 199 -19.98 -16.88 5.39
CA PHE A 199 -20.88 -17.59 4.47
C PHE A 199 -22.39 -17.43 4.64
N ASP A 200 -22.90 -16.90 5.76
CA ASP A 200 -24.34 -16.82 6.05
C ASP A 200 -24.96 -15.42 5.80
N SER A 201 -24.20 -14.50 5.26
CA SER A 201 -24.70 -13.14 5.01
C SER A 201 -25.25 -12.98 3.61
N ASP A 202 -26.32 -12.22 3.51
CA ASP A 202 -27.09 -11.88 2.31
C ASP A 202 -26.16 -11.50 1.13
N THR A 203 -26.06 -12.34 0.10
CA THR A 203 -25.25 -12.07 -1.10
C THR A 203 -25.76 -10.90 -1.94
N ASN A 204 -26.90 -10.34 -1.59
CA ASN A 204 -27.47 -9.13 -2.19
C ASN A 204 -26.53 -7.92 -2.12
N VAL A 205 -25.64 -7.84 -1.12
CA VAL A 205 -24.65 -6.75 -1.00
C VAL A 205 -23.72 -6.71 -2.21
N VAL A 206 -23.34 -7.87 -2.74
CA VAL A 206 -22.47 -7.99 -3.91
C VAL A 206 -23.18 -7.47 -5.15
N ASP A 207 -24.42 -7.92 -5.37
CA ASP A 207 -25.19 -7.54 -6.55
C ASP A 207 -25.48 -6.03 -6.58
N VAL A 208 -25.76 -5.44 -5.42
CA VAL A 208 -25.92 -3.98 -5.26
C VAL A 208 -24.61 -3.24 -5.56
N ALA A 209 -23.48 -3.74 -5.05
CA ALA A 209 -22.17 -3.13 -5.30
C ALA A 209 -21.78 -3.22 -6.78
N ILE A 210 -22.01 -4.37 -7.42
CA ILE A 210 -21.80 -4.56 -8.85
C ILE A 210 -22.67 -3.58 -9.66
N LYS A 211 -23.93 -3.44 -9.31
CA LYS A 211 -24.84 -2.48 -9.98
C LYS A 211 -24.30 -1.05 -9.89
N ARG A 212 -23.83 -0.62 -8.70
CA ARG A 212 -23.25 0.71 -8.49
C ARG A 212 -21.93 0.87 -9.25
N LEU A 213 -21.07 -0.13 -9.23
CA LEU A 213 -19.80 -0.10 -9.94
C LEU A 213 -20.01 -0.05 -11.46
N ARG A 214 -20.95 -0.84 -12.00
CA ARG A 214 -21.35 -0.77 -13.42
C ARG A 214 -21.90 0.60 -13.82
N ALA A 215 -22.67 1.25 -12.95
CA ALA A 215 -23.19 2.58 -13.22
C ALA A 215 -22.08 3.61 -13.43
N LYS A 216 -20.93 3.44 -12.78
CA LYS A 216 -19.79 4.34 -12.88
C LYS A 216 -18.79 3.91 -13.96
N LEU A 217 -18.50 2.62 -14.06
CA LEU A 217 -17.46 2.08 -14.94
C LEU A 217 -17.98 1.66 -16.32
N ASP A 218 -19.22 1.19 -16.43
CA ASP A 218 -19.70 0.59 -17.66
C ASP A 218 -20.77 1.42 -18.37
N GLN A 219 -21.75 1.97 -17.62
CA GLN A 219 -22.88 2.66 -18.27
C GLN A 219 -22.47 3.86 -19.12
N PRO A 220 -21.51 4.72 -18.68
CA PRO A 220 -21.09 5.88 -19.45
C PRO A 220 -20.20 5.53 -20.67
N PHE A 221 -19.75 4.28 -20.81
CA PHE A 221 -18.75 3.89 -21.79
C PHE A 221 -19.24 2.74 -22.69
N ASP A 222 -18.74 2.66 -23.93
CA ASP A 222 -19.17 1.63 -24.90
C ASP A 222 -18.71 0.23 -24.50
N ILE A 223 -17.44 0.09 -24.13
CA ILE A 223 -16.86 -1.18 -23.71
C ILE A 223 -17.34 -1.52 -22.32
N LYS A 224 -17.98 -2.69 -22.13
CA LYS A 224 -18.38 -3.19 -20.81
C LYS A 224 -17.29 -4.09 -20.27
N LEU A 225 -16.88 -3.87 -19.01
CA LEU A 225 -15.80 -4.59 -18.37
C LEU A 225 -16.28 -5.59 -17.32
N ILE A 226 -17.49 -5.39 -16.75
CA ILE A 226 -18.02 -6.26 -15.71
C ILE A 226 -19.10 -7.15 -16.32
N HIS A 227 -18.84 -8.46 -16.38
CA HIS A 227 -19.75 -9.45 -16.98
C HIS A 227 -20.41 -10.32 -15.93
N THR A 228 -21.65 -10.76 -16.19
CA THR A 228 -22.32 -11.73 -15.35
C THR A 228 -22.06 -13.12 -15.90
N VAL A 229 -21.48 -13.99 -15.06
CA VAL A 229 -21.30 -15.41 -15.36
C VAL A 229 -22.44 -16.19 -14.71
N ARG A 230 -23.37 -16.72 -15.54
CA ARG A 230 -24.56 -17.42 -15.07
C ARG A 230 -24.17 -18.54 -14.10
N SER A 231 -24.94 -18.68 -13.03
CA SER A 231 -24.76 -19.70 -11.96
C SER A 231 -23.45 -19.60 -11.14
N ILE A 232 -22.52 -18.69 -11.48
CA ILE A 232 -21.25 -18.52 -10.75
C ILE A 232 -21.24 -17.16 -10.04
N GLY A 233 -21.25 -16.06 -10.79
CA GLY A 233 -21.08 -14.72 -10.23
C GLY A 233 -20.70 -13.69 -11.29
N TYR A 234 -19.50 -13.15 -11.21
CA TYR A 234 -19.05 -12.05 -12.07
C TYR A 234 -17.61 -12.27 -12.55
N SER A 235 -17.30 -11.77 -13.75
CA SER A 235 -15.95 -11.70 -14.28
C SER A 235 -15.66 -10.26 -14.75
N PHE A 236 -14.37 -9.96 -14.93
CA PHE A 236 -13.91 -8.64 -15.30
C PHE A 236 -12.87 -8.71 -16.42
N GLY A 237 -13.07 -7.92 -17.47
CA GLY A 237 -12.15 -7.86 -18.62
C GLY A 237 -12.84 -7.30 -19.85
N ALA A 238 -12.07 -6.94 -20.88
CA ALA A 238 -12.62 -6.61 -22.19
C ALA A 238 -13.21 -7.87 -22.82
N SER A 239 -14.40 -7.75 -23.45
CA SER A 239 -15.02 -8.87 -24.16
C SER A 239 -14.11 -9.33 -25.31
N GLY A 240 -13.35 -10.40 -25.10
CA GLY A 240 -12.36 -10.94 -26.02
C GLY A 240 -11.39 -11.92 -25.36
N ASP A 241 -11.23 -11.87 -24.02
CA ASP A 241 -10.29 -12.71 -23.28
C ASP A 241 -10.95 -13.96 -22.64
N SER A 242 -11.98 -14.51 -23.30
CA SER A 242 -12.56 -15.79 -22.88
C SER A 242 -11.78 -16.93 -23.54
N HIS A 243 -10.86 -17.51 -22.79
CA HIS A 243 -10.34 -18.85 -23.06
C HIS A 243 -10.92 -19.82 -22.08
#